data_748398096c4813578622de260b0b7fe8
#
_entry.id   748398096c4813578622de260b0b7fe8
#
_cell.length_a   1.000
_cell.length_b   1.000
_cell.length_c   1.000
_cell.angle_alpha   90.00
_cell.angle_beta   90.00
_cell.angle_gamma   90.00
#
_symmetry.space_group_name_H-M   'P 1'
#
loop_
_entity.id
_entity.type
_entity.pdbx_description
1 polymer ?
#
loop_
_entity_poly.entity_id
_entity_poly.type
_entity_poly.pdbx_seq_one_letter_code
_entity_poly.pdbx_strand_id
1 'polypeptide(L)' 'MNIMKNEVDNLEFSGYNISVAQAAKIMGKDQQYIRQGIIQGILPIGTAFKKQGSKQYDYYISPKLFYEFTGYKIGSNTEN' A
#
# COMPACT_ATOMS: atom_id res chain seq x y z
N MET A 1 3.09 26.39 -6.28
CA MET A 1 2.09 25.92 -5.60
C MET A 1 1.76 24.55 -5.96
N ASN A 2 1.25 24.29 -7.10
CA ASN A 2 0.94 22.93 -7.47
C ASN A 2 2.17 22.06 -7.54
N ILE A 3 3.24 22.65 -8.02
CA ILE A 3 4.49 21.90 -8.12
C ILE A 3 4.96 21.51 -6.76
N MET A 4 4.85 22.40 -5.82
CA MET A 4 5.29 22.11 -4.49
C MET A 4 4.50 21.00 -3.88
N LYS A 5 3.19 20.99 -4.11
CA LYS A 5 2.36 19.95 -3.59
C LYS A 5 2.75 18.59 -4.16
N ASN A 6 2.99 18.55 -5.45
CA ASN A 6 3.38 17.30 -6.09
C ASN A 6 4.72 16.80 -5.57
N GLU A 7 5.63 17.71 -5.35
CA GLU A 7 6.94 17.33 -4.85
C GLU A 7 6.85 16.73 -3.46
N VAL A 8 6.01 17.33 -2.63
CA VAL A 8 5.83 16.81 -1.28
C VAL A 8 5.24 15.41 -1.33
N ASP A 9 4.23 15.21 -2.16
CA ASP A 9 3.63 13.89 -2.28
C ASP A 9 4.63 12.87 -2.77
N ASN A 10 5.44 13.24 -3.74
CA ASN A 10 6.43 12.30 -4.29
C ASN A 10 7.50 11.96 -3.28
N LEU A 11 7.92 12.93 -2.51
CA LEU A 11 8.94 12.69 -1.51
C LEU A 11 8.44 11.80 -0.39
N GLU A 12 7.17 11.97 -0.04
CA GLU A 12 6.61 11.20 1.07
C GLU A 12 6.21 9.79 0.65
N PHE A 13 5.96 9.60 -0.62
CA PHE A 13 5.56 8.30 -1.11
C PHE A 13 6.59 7.84 -2.14
N SER A 14 7.67 7.32 -1.66
CA SER A 14 8.83 7.06 -2.50
C SER A 14 8.83 5.71 -3.17
N GLY A 15 7.72 5.04 -3.24
CA GLY A 15 7.67 3.73 -3.86
C GLY A 15 7.94 2.59 -2.91
N TYR A 16 8.13 2.91 -1.68
CA TYR A 16 8.33 1.94 -0.62
C TYR A 16 7.14 0.97 -0.59
N ASN A 17 7.43 -0.30 -0.54
CA ASN A 17 6.40 -1.33 -0.53
C ASN A 17 5.94 -1.59 0.89
N ILE A 18 4.66 -1.38 1.13
CA ILE A 18 4.07 -1.68 2.44
C ILE A 18 3.79 -3.17 2.50
N SER A 19 4.16 -3.81 3.60
CA SER A 19 3.89 -5.24 3.73
C SER A 19 2.42 -5.49 4.02
N VAL A 20 1.96 -6.69 3.68
CA VAL A 20 0.60 -7.11 4.00
C VAL A 20 0.37 -7.03 5.50
N ALA A 21 1.38 -7.42 6.28
CA ALA A 21 1.25 -7.38 7.74
C ALA A 21 1.07 -5.96 8.25
N GLN A 22 1.82 -5.00 7.71
CA GLN A 22 1.68 -3.62 8.11
C GLN A 22 0.29 -3.08 7.76
N ALA A 23 -0.16 -3.36 6.55
CA ALA A 23 -1.46 -2.89 6.11
C ALA A 23 -2.56 -3.46 6.98
N ALA A 24 -2.48 -4.74 7.28
CA ALA A 24 -3.47 -5.40 8.12
C ALA A 24 -3.54 -4.77 9.50
N LYS A 25 -2.37 -4.53 10.08
CA LYS A 25 -2.33 -3.97 11.42
C LYS A 25 -2.93 -2.57 11.44
N ILE A 26 -2.58 -1.75 10.47
CA ILE A 26 -3.05 -0.38 10.43
C ILE A 26 -4.56 -0.33 10.19
N MET A 27 -5.04 -1.21 9.33
CA MET A 27 -6.47 -1.21 8.98
C MET A 27 -7.31 -1.97 10.01
N GLY A 28 -6.68 -2.64 10.96
CA GLY A 28 -7.42 -3.42 11.93
C GLY A 28 -8.07 -4.65 11.34
N LYS A 29 -7.43 -5.23 10.34
CA LYS A 29 -7.93 -6.42 9.65
C LYS A 29 -6.86 -7.50 9.71
N ASP A 30 -7.26 -8.75 9.43
CA ASP A 30 -6.24 -9.79 9.36
C ASP A 30 -5.59 -9.77 7.97
N GLN A 31 -4.51 -10.51 7.84
CA GLN A 31 -3.75 -10.47 6.61
C GLN A 31 -4.49 -11.09 5.44
N GLN A 32 -5.34 -12.07 5.72
CA GLN A 32 -6.10 -12.69 4.67
C GLN A 32 -7.09 -11.70 4.04
N TYR A 33 -7.65 -10.82 4.86
CA TYR A 33 -8.52 -9.76 4.36
C TYR A 33 -7.78 -8.89 3.35
N ILE A 34 -6.54 -8.53 3.69
CA ILE A 34 -5.74 -7.69 2.81
C ILE A 34 -5.43 -8.42 1.51
N ARG A 35 -4.94 -9.66 1.63
CA ARG A 35 -4.56 -10.43 0.45
C ARG A 35 -5.74 -10.62 -0.49
N GLN A 36 -6.86 -11.08 0.05
CA GLN A 36 -8.02 -11.35 -0.79
C GLN A 36 -8.60 -10.06 -1.35
N GLY A 37 -8.58 -9.00 -0.58
CA GLY A 37 -9.08 -7.73 -1.06
C GLY A 37 -8.30 -7.21 -2.25
N ILE A 38 -6.98 -7.37 -2.21
CA ILE A 38 -6.14 -6.93 -3.31
C ILE A 38 -6.32 -7.86 -4.52
N ILE A 39 -6.33 -9.16 -4.29
CA ILE A 39 -6.49 -10.14 -5.38
C ILE A 39 -7.80 -9.89 -6.11
N GLN A 40 -8.86 -9.62 -5.39
CA GLN A 40 -10.17 -9.44 -5.98
C GLN A 40 -10.41 -8.01 -6.49
N GLY A 41 -9.46 -7.14 -6.29
CA GLY A 41 -9.59 -5.77 -6.76
C GLY A 41 -10.54 -4.92 -5.94
N ILE A 42 -10.86 -5.36 -4.75
CA ILE A 42 -11.76 -4.62 -3.86
C ILE A 42 -11.03 -3.58 -3.06
N LEU A 43 -9.77 -3.87 -2.69
CA LEU A 43 -8.94 -2.91 -1.98
C LEU A 43 -7.99 -2.24 -2.96
N PRO A 44 -8.26 -0.99 -3.32
CA PRO A 44 -7.44 -0.32 -4.33
C PRO A 44 -6.17 0.27 -3.71
N ILE A 45 -5.38 -0.55 -3.04
CA ILE A 45 -4.17 -0.09 -2.38
C ILE A 45 -2.91 -0.66 -3.02
N GLY A 46 -3.08 -1.55 -4.00
CA GLY A 46 -1.92 -2.14 -4.64
C GLY A 46 -2.33 -3.21 -5.60
N THR A 47 -1.38 -4.09 -5.90
CA THR A 47 -1.61 -5.16 -6.87
C THR A 47 -1.16 -6.49 -6.29
N ALA A 48 -1.71 -7.56 -6.85
CA ALA A 48 -1.29 -8.91 -6.54
C ALA A 48 -0.95 -9.60 -7.85
N PHE A 49 0.18 -10.23 -7.90
CA PHE A 49 0.66 -10.85 -9.11
C PHE A 49 1.11 -12.27 -8.80
N LYS A 50 0.68 -13.21 -9.62
CA LYS A 50 1.06 -14.60 -9.45
C LYS A 50 1.94 -15.00 -10.60
N LYS A 51 3.18 -15.30 -10.29
CA LYS A 51 4.13 -15.69 -11.33
C LYS A 51 3.75 -17.04 -11.91
N GLN A 52 4.06 -17.20 -13.17
CA GLN A 52 3.80 -18.45 -13.85
C GLN A 52 4.51 -19.59 -13.12
N GLY A 53 3.78 -20.65 -12.86
CA GLY A 53 4.36 -21.78 -12.18
C GLY A 53 4.40 -21.69 -10.67
N SER A 54 3.96 -20.57 -10.12
CA SER A 54 3.95 -20.37 -8.69
C SER A 54 2.54 -20.44 -8.17
N LYS A 55 2.38 -20.92 -6.94
CA LYS A 55 1.09 -20.95 -6.28
C LYS A 55 0.92 -19.75 -5.35
N GLN A 56 1.93 -18.91 -5.24
CA GLN A 56 1.89 -17.80 -4.32
C GLN A 56 1.81 -16.49 -5.07
N TYR A 57 1.14 -15.53 -4.44
CA TYR A 57 1.04 -14.20 -4.99
C TYR A 57 2.14 -13.32 -4.44
N ASP A 58 2.56 -12.39 -5.26
CA ASP A 58 3.50 -11.36 -4.89
C ASP A 58 2.71 -10.07 -4.79
N TYR A 59 2.75 -9.41 -3.63
CA TYR A 59 1.92 -8.24 -3.39
C TYR A 59 2.76 -6.98 -3.41
N TYR A 60 2.25 -5.97 -4.07
CA TYR A 60 2.83 -4.64 -3.97
C TYR A 60 1.74 -3.71 -3.45
N ILE A 61 1.96 -3.09 -2.30
CA ILE A 61 1.04 -2.15 -1.72
C ILE A 61 1.68 -0.78 -1.78
N SER A 62 1.08 0.11 -2.54
CA SER A 62 1.62 1.45 -2.77
C SER A 62 1.35 2.32 -1.56
N PRO A 63 2.37 2.99 -1.01
CA PRO A 63 2.14 3.91 0.10
C PRO A 63 1.15 5.01 -0.24
N LYS A 64 1.21 5.52 -1.47
CA LYS A 64 0.32 6.59 -1.86
C LYS A 64 -1.12 6.10 -1.97
N LEU A 65 -1.33 4.95 -2.61
CA LEU A 65 -2.68 4.40 -2.72
C LEU A 65 -3.23 4.02 -1.36
N PHE A 66 -2.36 3.50 -0.51
CA PHE A 66 -2.77 3.13 0.84
C PHE A 66 -3.23 4.38 1.60
N TYR A 67 -2.47 5.46 1.46
CA TYR A 67 -2.84 6.71 2.10
C TYR A 67 -4.17 7.23 1.55
N GLU A 68 -4.35 7.17 0.23
CA GLU A 68 -5.58 7.66 -0.38
C GLU A 68 -6.79 6.87 0.08
N PHE A 69 -6.60 5.59 0.31
CA PHE A 69 -7.70 4.74 0.72
C PHE A 69 -7.98 4.82 2.22
N THR A 70 -6.94 4.84 3.03
CA THR A 70 -7.10 4.76 4.49
C THR A 70 -6.94 6.08 5.20
N GLY A 71 -6.27 7.05 4.58
CA GLY A 71 -5.92 8.29 5.25
C GLY A 71 -4.70 8.16 6.13
N TYR A 72 -4.04 7.01 6.14
CA TYR A 72 -2.88 6.78 6.99
C TYR A 72 -1.61 6.79 6.15
N LYS A 73 -0.64 7.57 6.58
CA LYS A 73 0.60 7.71 5.85
C LYS A 73 1.71 6.94 6.55
N ILE A 74 2.23 5.92 5.88
CA ILE A 74 3.30 5.09 6.40
C ILE A 74 4.63 5.61 5.89
N GLY A 75 5.62 5.60 6.76
CA GLY A 75 6.98 5.89 6.36
C GLY A 75 7.33 7.36 6.38
N SER A 76 6.38 8.20 6.66
CA SER A 76 6.71 9.58 6.78
C SER A 76 7.09 9.89 8.22
N ASN A 77 7.40 9.53 8.76
CA ASN A 77 7.72 9.78 9.80
C ASN A 77 8.14 10.29 10.57
N THR A 78 8.31 10.28 10.41
CA THR A 78 8.74 10.64 10.84
C THR A 78 8.76 11.36 11.53
N GLU A 79 8.52 11.55 11.66
CA GLU A 79 8.50 12.25 12.04
C GLU A 79 8.25 12.51 12.80
N ASN A 80 8.27 12.37 13.03
CA ASN A 80 8.01 12.70 13.45
C ASN A 80 7.97 12.85 13.84
#